data_11e7832884a44d21d337f0997aefca78
#
_entry.id   11e7832884a44d21d337f0997aefca78
#
_cell.length_a   1.000
_cell.length_b   1.000
_cell.length_c   1.000
_cell.angle_alpha   90.00
_cell.angle_beta   90.00
_cell.angle_gamma   90.00
#
_symmetry.space_group_name_H-M   'P 1'
#
loop_
_entity.id
_entity.type
_entity.pdbx_description
1 polymer ?
#
loop_
_entity_poly.entity_id
_entity_poly.type
_entity_poly.pdbx_seq_one_letter_code
_entity_poly.pdbx_strand_id
1 'polypeptide(L)'
;MRLPAYPLITVDPFFSIWSRSENLYDAPTTLWCGIPKRLTGFVTVDGKKFRFLGKGKGAVIEQKDLVVTPYVTEYTFSNNAVSLNVRFWTPLTFADLHILSTPCSFIDYKLTVLDSTPHDVSLTLCVHEEFCYDRRAKQVEKKLLAAGDTTAARMGRTDQKPLSK
;
A
#
# COMPACT_ATOMS: atom_id res chain seq x y z
N MET A 1 21.26 0.15 -9.60
CA MET A 1 20.64 -0.70 -10.65
C MET A 1 19.13 -0.55 -10.53
N ARG A 2 18.43 -0.15 -11.57
CA ARG A 2 16.98 0.00 -11.56
C ARG A 2 16.31 -1.37 -11.71
N LEU A 3 15.36 -1.70 -10.81
CA LEU A 3 14.55 -2.90 -10.92
C LEU A 3 13.40 -2.69 -11.92
N PRO A 4 12.95 -3.74 -12.62
CA PRO A 4 11.82 -3.64 -13.55
C PRO A 4 10.49 -3.37 -12.82
N ALA A 5 10.37 -3.79 -11.57
CA ALA A 5 9.26 -3.52 -10.66
C ALA A 5 9.71 -3.71 -9.21
N TYR A 6 8.98 -3.09 -8.28
CA TYR A 6 9.26 -3.09 -6.85
C TYR A 6 8.12 -3.80 -6.10
N PRO A 7 8.40 -4.85 -5.31
CA PRO A 7 7.39 -5.58 -4.57
C PRO A 7 6.80 -4.73 -3.44
N LEU A 8 5.49 -4.74 -3.27
CA LEU A 8 4.80 -4.05 -2.18
C LEU A 8 4.07 -5.04 -1.27
N ILE A 9 3.29 -5.95 -1.86
CA ILE A 9 2.57 -7.00 -1.18
C ILE A 9 2.91 -8.30 -1.90
N THR A 10 3.42 -9.30 -1.18
CA THR A 10 3.89 -10.56 -1.78
C THR A 10 3.40 -11.75 -0.97
N VAL A 11 2.07 -11.86 -0.80
CA VAL A 11 1.46 -12.93 -0.02
C VAL A 11 1.55 -14.27 -0.74
N ASP A 12 1.09 -14.28 -1.99
CA ASP A 12 1.11 -15.46 -2.88
C ASP A 12 1.08 -15.02 -4.35
N PRO A 13 1.25 -15.93 -5.32
CA PRO A 13 1.27 -15.59 -6.75
C PRO A 13 -0.02 -14.93 -7.26
N PHE A 14 -1.16 -15.18 -6.63
CA PHE A 14 -2.45 -14.60 -7.02
C PHE A 14 -2.73 -13.28 -6.31
N PHE A 15 -2.02 -13.03 -5.19
CA PHE A 15 -2.14 -11.79 -4.44
C PHE A 15 -0.75 -11.16 -4.21
N SER A 16 -0.20 -10.61 -5.27
CA SER A 16 1.09 -9.93 -5.24
C SER A 16 0.99 -8.59 -5.96
N ILE A 17 1.28 -7.51 -5.23
CA ILE A 17 1.11 -6.12 -5.68
C ILE A 17 2.49 -5.50 -5.86
N TRP A 18 2.67 -4.84 -6.99
CA TRP A 18 3.93 -4.27 -7.43
C TRP A 18 3.79 -2.82 -7.87
N SER A 19 4.84 -2.02 -7.65
CA SER A 19 5.05 -0.74 -8.32
C SER A 19 5.95 -0.95 -9.54
N ARG A 20 5.51 -0.47 -10.71
CA ARG A 20 6.29 -0.53 -11.96
C ARG A 20 7.06 0.75 -12.25
N SER A 21 7.03 1.69 -11.35
CA SER A 21 7.75 2.96 -11.43
C SER A 21 8.68 3.13 -10.24
N GLU A 22 9.76 3.85 -10.45
CA GLU A 22 10.74 4.17 -9.42
C GLU A 22 10.14 5.09 -8.36
N ASN A 23 9.45 6.15 -8.80
CA ASN A 23 8.64 6.94 -7.88
C ASN A 23 7.30 6.25 -7.66
N LEU A 24 6.96 6.02 -6.42
CA LEU A 24 5.77 5.24 -6.02
C LEU A 24 4.44 5.88 -6.49
N TYR A 25 4.45 7.16 -6.83
CA TYR A 25 3.29 7.94 -7.30
C TYR A 25 3.17 8.11 -8.82
N ASP A 26 4.10 7.59 -9.64
CA ASP A 26 4.10 7.81 -11.11
C ASP A 26 3.22 6.82 -11.86
N ALA A 27 2.99 5.63 -11.32
CA ALA A 27 2.19 4.59 -11.93
C ALA A 27 1.15 4.01 -10.96
N PRO A 28 0.06 3.40 -11.44
CA PRO A 28 -0.81 2.60 -10.60
C PRO A 28 -0.08 1.34 -10.14
N THR A 29 -0.43 0.84 -8.95
CA THR A 29 0.00 -0.48 -8.50
C THR A 29 -0.73 -1.57 -9.29
N THR A 30 -0.04 -2.68 -9.55
CA THR A 30 -0.54 -3.78 -10.38
C THR A 30 -0.20 -5.13 -9.75
N LEU A 31 -0.88 -6.18 -10.18
CA LEU A 31 -0.37 -7.54 -10.04
C LEU A 31 0.95 -7.69 -10.83
N TRP A 32 1.71 -8.76 -10.53
CA TRP A 32 2.94 -9.09 -11.28
C TRP A 32 2.70 -9.19 -12.79
N CYS A 33 1.52 -9.65 -13.25
CA CYS A 33 1.13 -9.76 -14.65
C CYS A 33 0.64 -8.43 -15.28
N GLY A 34 0.62 -7.32 -14.50
CA GLY A 34 0.25 -5.99 -14.99
C GLY A 34 -1.21 -5.61 -14.85
N ILE A 35 -2.06 -6.48 -14.35
CA ILE A 35 -3.46 -6.15 -14.08
C ILE A 35 -3.52 -5.10 -12.95
N PRO A 36 -4.23 -3.98 -13.14
CA PRO A 36 -4.33 -2.94 -12.12
C PRO A 36 -4.96 -3.49 -10.82
N LYS A 37 -4.31 -3.21 -9.70
CA LYS A 37 -4.78 -3.41 -8.33
C LYS A 37 -4.37 -2.17 -7.56
N ARG A 38 -5.16 -1.13 -7.68
CA ARG A 38 -4.76 0.21 -7.27
C ARG A 38 -4.77 0.40 -5.77
N LEU A 39 -3.62 0.83 -5.27
CA LEU A 39 -3.46 1.48 -3.97
C LEU A 39 -3.21 2.97 -4.21
N THR A 40 -3.77 3.82 -3.38
CA THR A 40 -3.46 5.25 -3.37
C THR A 40 -3.22 5.71 -1.94
N GLY A 41 -2.17 6.49 -1.75
CA GLY A 41 -1.78 7.02 -0.45
C GLY A 41 -1.57 8.52 -0.47
N PHE A 42 -2.04 9.18 0.57
CA PHE A 42 -1.92 10.63 0.75
C PHE A 42 -1.44 10.96 2.15
N VAL A 43 -0.61 11.97 2.26
CA VAL A 43 -0.30 12.65 3.50
C VAL A 43 -0.85 14.07 3.41
N THR A 44 -1.59 14.49 4.43
CA THR A 44 -2.07 15.87 4.54
C THR A 44 -1.31 16.54 5.66
N VAL A 45 -0.68 17.67 5.36
CA VAL A 45 0.10 18.48 6.30
C VAL A 45 -0.50 19.87 6.32
N ASP A 46 -1.00 20.31 7.46
CA ASP A 46 -1.67 21.62 7.65
C ASP A 46 -2.73 21.92 6.59
N GLY A 47 -3.58 20.91 6.34
CA GLY A 47 -4.65 21.00 5.34
C GLY A 47 -4.20 20.85 3.88
N LYS A 48 -2.89 20.80 3.58
CA LYS A 48 -2.38 20.58 2.21
C LYS A 48 -2.17 19.09 1.96
N LYS A 49 -2.86 18.56 0.96
CA LYS A 49 -2.84 17.14 0.61
C LYS A 49 -1.77 16.84 -0.45
N PHE A 50 -0.91 15.89 -0.15
CA PHE A 50 0.16 15.40 -1.04
C PHE A 50 -0.01 13.89 -1.27
N ARG A 51 0.14 13.44 -2.51
CA ARG A 51 0.13 12.01 -2.83
C ARG A 51 1.54 11.44 -2.74
N PHE A 52 1.68 10.28 -2.07
CA PHE A 52 2.92 9.51 -2.02
C PHE A 52 2.82 8.15 -2.72
N LEU A 53 1.61 7.64 -2.96
CA LEU A 53 1.38 6.31 -3.53
C LEU A 53 0.30 6.36 -4.61
N GLY A 54 0.55 5.69 -5.73
CA GLY A 54 -0.39 5.50 -6.83
C GLY A 54 -0.53 6.71 -7.75
N LYS A 55 -0.96 6.47 -8.97
CA LYS A 55 -1.13 7.50 -10.01
C LYS A 55 -2.39 8.33 -9.78
N GLY A 56 -2.30 9.66 -9.98
CA GLY A 56 -3.46 10.55 -9.90
C GLY A 56 -3.09 12.00 -10.15
N LYS A 57 -4.08 12.89 -10.01
CA LYS A 57 -3.91 14.35 -10.10
C LYS A 57 -3.55 14.94 -8.72
N GLY A 58 -3.04 16.15 -8.69
CA GLY A 58 -2.70 16.91 -7.48
C GLY A 58 -1.22 16.84 -7.12
N ALA A 59 -0.88 17.55 -6.04
CA ALA A 59 0.50 17.65 -5.56
C ALA A 59 1.00 16.29 -5.07
N VAL A 60 2.30 16.07 -5.22
CA VAL A 60 3.01 14.92 -4.67
C VAL A 60 3.99 15.37 -3.60
N ILE A 61 4.25 14.53 -2.61
CA ILE A 61 5.39 14.69 -1.72
C ILE A 61 6.59 14.03 -2.39
N GLU A 62 7.73 14.74 -2.46
CA GLU A 62 8.89 14.27 -3.19
C GLU A 62 9.47 12.99 -2.59
N GLN A 63 9.65 11.95 -3.41
CA GLN A 63 10.36 10.75 -3.02
C GLN A 63 11.87 11.03 -2.99
N LYS A 64 12.50 10.77 -1.85
CA LYS A 64 13.93 11.02 -1.61
C LYS A 64 14.75 9.74 -1.72
N ASP A 65 14.18 8.61 -1.32
CA ASP A 65 14.90 7.35 -1.30
C ASP A 65 13.98 6.15 -1.52
N LEU A 66 14.58 5.06 -1.99
CA LEU A 66 13.96 3.75 -2.20
C LEU A 66 14.97 2.66 -1.88
N VAL A 67 14.68 1.89 -0.84
CA VAL A 67 15.49 0.75 -0.43
C VAL A 67 14.69 -0.54 -0.61
N VAL A 68 15.27 -1.52 -1.28
CA VAL A 68 14.67 -2.84 -1.47
C VAL A 68 15.58 -3.89 -0.84
N THR A 69 15.03 -4.63 0.10
CA THR A 69 15.65 -5.79 0.71
C THR A 69 14.85 -7.05 0.38
N PRO A 70 15.32 -8.27 0.71
CA PRO A 70 14.54 -9.49 0.47
C PRO A 70 13.17 -9.51 1.14
N TYR A 71 12.95 -8.74 2.21
CA TYR A 71 11.73 -8.77 3.03
C TYR A 71 10.95 -7.46 3.04
N VAL A 72 11.59 -6.35 2.68
CA VAL A 72 11.03 -5.01 2.85
C VAL A 72 11.31 -4.16 1.63
N THR A 73 10.30 -3.44 1.15
CA THR A 73 10.47 -2.30 0.24
C THR A 73 10.12 -1.05 1.01
N GLU A 74 11.07 -0.14 1.11
CA GLU A 74 10.99 1.07 1.93
C GLU A 74 11.15 2.31 1.07
N TYR A 75 10.23 3.24 1.22
CA TYR A 75 10.23 4.54 0.53
C TYR A 75 10.33 5.66 1.55
N THR A 76 11.17 6.65 1.26
CA THR A 76 11.25 7.88 2.02
C THR A 76 10.81 9.06 1.18
N PHE A 77 9.86 9.81 1.70
CA PHE A 77 9.32 11.03 1.09
C PHE A 77 9.58 12.21 2.02
N SER A 78 9.81 13.39 1.47
CA SER A 78 9.88 14.60 2.32
C SER A 78 9.50 15.86 1.58
N ASN A 79 9.10 16.86 2.37
CA ASN A 79 9.01 18.25 2.00
C ASN A 79 9.78 19.08 3.06
N ASN A 80 9.59 20.39 3.10
CA ASN A 80 10.30 21.25 4.05
C ASN A 80 9.85 21.07 5.50
N ALA A 81 8.64 20.53 5.75
CA ALA A 81 8.05 20.41 7.07
C ALA A 81 8.18 19.00 7.66
N VAL A 82 7.97 17.96 6.82
CA VAL A 82 7.90 16.58 7.31
C VAL A 82 8.66 15.61 6.42
N SER A 83 9.12 14.51 7.03
CA SER A 83 9.60 13.31 6.36
C SER A 83 8.65 12.15 6.66
N LEU A 84 8.19 11.47 5.62
CA LEU A 84 7.35 10.28 5.70
C LEU A 84 8.13 9.07 5.20
N ASN A 85 8.34 8.09 6.05
CA ASN A 85 8.88 6.79 5.69
C ASN A 85 7.75 5.77 5.63
N VAL A 86 7.67 5.01 4.54
CA VAL A 86 6.64 3.98 4.32
C VAL A 86 7.32 2.67 3.97
N ARG A 87 7.01 1.61 4.72
CA ARG A 87 7.58 0.28 4.58
C ARG A 87 6.49 -0.72 4.22
N PHE A 88 6.71 -1.46 3.15
CA PHE A 88 5.87 -2.57 2.71
C PHE A 88 6.61 -3.86 3.00
N TRP A 89 5.96 -4.80 3.71
CA TRP A 89 6.58 -6.08 4.00
C TRP A 89 5.56 -7.19 4.26
N THR A 90 5.98 -8.41 3.98
CA THR A 90 5.21 -9.63 4.23
C THR A 90 6.06 -10.54 5.11
N PRO A 91 5.52 -11.10 6.22
CA PRO A 91 6.29 -11.99 7.07
C PRO A 91 6.69 -13.25 6.30
N LEU A 92 7.99 -13.44 6.14
CA LEU A 92 8.58 -14.62 5.48
C LEU A 92 9.55 -15.30 6.47
N THR A 93 8.99 -16.04 7.42
CA THR A 93 9.79 -16.80 8.38
C THR A 93 9.63 -18.30 8.13
N PHE A 94 10.75 -18.99 7.86
CA PHE A 94 10.76 -20.45 7.67
C PHE A 94 10.74 -21.22 9.00
N ALA A 95 10.99 -20.53 10.12
CA ALA A 95 10.96 -21.12 11.45
C ALA A 95 9.53 -21.36 11.97
N ASP A 96 8.53 -20.67 11.42
CA ASP A 96 7.14 -20.77 11.82
C ASP A 96 6.23 -20.86 10.60
N LEU A 97 5.77 -22.07 10.29
CA LEU A 97 4.90 -22.33 9.14
C LEU A 97 3.52 -21.70 9.29
N HIS A 98 3.04 -21.45 10.52
CA HIS A 98 1.77 -20.78 10.74
C HIS A 98 1.85 -19.32 10.32
N ILE A 99 2.91 -18.63 10.72
CA ILE A 99 3.15 -17.24 10.27
C ILE A 99 3.36 -17.21 8.75
N LEU A 100 4.18 -18.12 8.22
CA LEU A 100 4.46 -18.18 6.78
C LEU A 100 3.20 -18.40 5.94
N SER A 101 2.26 -19.21 6.41
CA SER A 101 0.99 -19.50 5.72
C SER A 101 -0.11 -18.46 5.96
N THR A 102 0.09 -17.54 6.89
CA THR A 102 -0.90 -16.48 7.18
C THR A 102 -0.87 -15.43 6.05
N PRO A 103 -1.99 -15.24 5.32
CA PRO A 103 -2.01 -14.36 4.15
C PRO A 103 -2.14 -12.90 4.57
N CYS A 104 -1.11 -12.34 5.18
CA CYS A 104 -1.09 -10.94 5.61
C CYS A 104 0.16 -10.21 5.12
N SER A 105 0.02 -8.92 4.87
CA SER A 105 1.11 -7.99 4.60
C SER A 105 0.91 -6.73 5.44
N PHE A 106 2.00 -6.07 5.72
CA PHE A 106 2.01 -4.87 6.54
C PHE A 106 2.46 -3.66 5.74
N ILE A 107 1.85 -2.53 6.06
CA ILE A 107 2.27 -1.21 5.60
C ILE A 107 2.50 -0.37 6.83
N ASP A 108 3.76 -0.24 7.20
CA ASP A 108 4.17 0.61 8.32
C ASP A 108 4.49 2.01 7.81
N TYR A 109 4.28 3.00 8.65
CA TYR A 109 4.71 4.35 8.36
C TYR A 109 5.31 5.02 9.58
N LYS A 110 6.31 5.88 9.33
CA LYS A 110 6.90 6.75 10.32
C LYS A 110 6.91 8.17 9.78
N LEU A 111 6.34 9.09 10.54
CA LEU A 111 6.38 10.51 10.26
C LEU A 111 7.39 11.19 11.20
N THR A 112 8.21 12.07 10.65
CA THR A 112 9.17 12.88 11.40
C THR A 112 9.00 14.32 10.99
N VAL A 113 8.85 15.23 11.96
CA VAL A 113 8.84 16.67 11.74
C VAL A 113 10.28 17.12 11.49
N LEU A 114 10.52 17.94 10.47
CA LEU A 114 11.85 18.40 10.05
C LEU A 114 12.16 19.83 10.52
N ASP A 115 11.14 20.59 10.79
CA ASP A 115 11.27 21.93 11.37
C ASP A 115 10.89 21.90 12.87
N SER A 116 10.95 23.05 13.52
CA SER A 116 10.67 23.17 14.96
C SER A 116 9.22 23.53 15.26
N THR A 117 8.32 23.44 14.27
CA THR A 117 6.91 23.82 14.42
C THR A 117 6.00 22.59 14.54
N PRO A 118 4.98 22.62 15.39
CA PRO A 118 3.96 21.57 15.40
C PRO A 118 3.11 21.62 14.11
N HIS A 119 2.83 20.46 13.53
CA HIS A 119 2.01 20.31 12.33
C HIS A 119 0.81 19.42 12.61
N ASP A 120 -0.33 19.75 11.97
CA ASP A 120 -1.47 18.83 11.89
C ASP A 120 -1.26 17.90 10.69
N VAL A 121 -1.10 16.60 10.98
CA VAL A 121 -0.79 15.60 9.94
C VAL A 121 -1.76 14.44 9.97
N SER A 122 -2.30 14.12 8.81
CA SER A 122 -3.09 12.90 8.61
C SER A 122 -2.59 12.07 7.46
N LEU A 123 -2.68 10.75 7.60
CA LEU A 123 -2.35 9.77 6.58
C LEU A 123 -3.63 9.09 6.07
N THR A 124 -3.76 8.97 4.76
CA THR A 124 -4.90 8.30 4.12
C THR A 124 -4.38 7.23 3.17
N LEU A 125 -4.79 5.98 3.38
CA LEU A 125 -4.56 4.88 2.47
C LEU A 125 -5.89 4.42 1.87
N CYS A 126 -5.97 4.35 0.53
CA CYS A 126 -7.14 3.90 -0.19
C CYS A 126 -6.83 2.60 -0.92
N VAL A 127 -7.58 1.54 -0.60
CA VAL A 127 -7.58 0.26 -1.31
C VAL A 127 -8.77 0.25 -2.26
N HIS A 128 -8.52 0.08 -3.56
CA HIS A 128 -9.58 0.07 -4.56
C HIS A 128 -10.26 -1.29 -4.64
N GLU A 129 -11.52 -1.31 -5.03
CA GLU A 129 -12.33 -2.53 -5.12
C GLU A 129 -11.79 -3.58 -6.10
N GLU A 130 -10.88 -3.18 -6.99
CA GLU A 130 -10.15 -4.08 -7.89
C GLU A 130 -9.39 -5.20 -7.16
N PHE A 131 -9.09 -5.02 -5.89
CA PHE A 131 -8.50 -6.05 -5.03
C PHE A 131 -9.42 -7.26 -4.85
N CYS A 132 -10.73 -7.09 -5.03
CA CYS A 132 -11.72 -8.14 -4.78
C CYS A 132 -12.07 -8.98 -6.02
N TYR A 133 -11.53 -8.65 -7.20
CA TYR A 133 -11.89 -9.36 -8.43
C TYR A 133 -10.79 -9.31 -9.50
N ASP A 134 -10.71 -10.33 -10.33
CA ASP A 134 -9.81 -10.38 -11.50
C ASP A 134 -10.47 -9.78 -12.73
N ARG A 135 -11.78 -10.00 -12.87
CA ARG A 135 -12.61 -9.39 -13.90
C ARG A 135 -13.63 -8.49 -13.20
N ARG A 136 -14.16 -7.50 -13.91
CA ARG A 136 -15.11 -6.53 -13.37
C ARG A 136 -16.22 -7.22 -12.56
N ALA A 137 -16.28 -6.94 -11.28
CA ALA A 137 -17.32 -7.45 -10.39
C ALA A 137 -18.63 -6.69 -10.64
N LYS A 138 -19.77 -7.38 -10.45
CA LYS A 138 -21.09 -6.75 -10.49
C LYS A 138 -21.31 -5.88 -9.25
N GLN A 139 -20.88 -6.35 -8.10
CA GLN A 139 -21.06 -5.65 -6.83
C GLN A 139 -19.97 -6.02 -5.80
N VAL A 140 -19.45 -5.00 -5.12
CA VAL A 140 -18.48 -5.15 -4.02
C VAL A 140 -19.11 -4.58 -2.75
N GLU A 141 -19.17 -5.39 -1.71
CA GLU A 141 -19.60 -4.98 -0.39
C GLU A 141 -18.41 -4.43 0.41
N LYS A 142 -18.65 -3.34 1.15
CA LYS A 142 -17.66 -2.70 2.03
C LYS A 142 -18.28 -2.55 3.42
N LYS A 143 -17.56 -3.00 4.45
CA LYS A 143 -17.97 -2.89 5.85
C LYS A 143 -16.82 -2.42 6.72
N LEU A 144 -17.11 -1.53 7.66
CA LEU A 144 -16.23 -1.22 8.77
C LEU A 144 -16.61 -2.10 9.96
N LEU A 145 -15.63 -2.67 10.60
CA LEU A 145 -15.78 -3.58 11.75
C LEU A 145 -14.91 -3.05 12.89
N ALA A 146 -15.47 -3.00 14.09
CA ALA A 146 -14.69 -2.78 15.30
C ALA A 146 -14.15 -4.13 15.79
N ALA A 147 -12.86 -4.20 16.08
CA ALA A 147 -12.18 -5.37 16.58
C ALA A 147 -11.30 -4.96 17.78
N GLY A 148 -11.90 -4.88 18.97
CA GLY A 148 -11.24 -4.31 20.16
C GLY A 148 -10.87 -2.85 19.91
N ASP A 149 -9.62 -2.50 20.16
CA ASP A 149 -9.07 -1.14 19.93
C ASP A 149 -8.72 -0.87 18.47
N THR A 150 -9.00 -1.82 17.58
CA THR A 150 -8.64 -1.74 16.16
C THR A 150 -9.88 -1.58 15.29
N THR A 151 -9.79 -0.75 14.26
CA THR A 151 -10.82 -0.67 13.21
C THR A 151 -10.38 -1.53 12.03
N ALA A 152 -11.24 -2.44 11.59
CA ALA A 152 -11.03 -3.25 10.40
C ALA A 152 -11.97 -2.79 9.28
N ALA A 153 -11.46 -2.74 8.06
CA ALA A 153 -12.26 -2.55 6.86
C ALA A 153 -12.30 -3.87 6.08
N ARG A 154 -13.49 -4.40 5.86
CA ARG A 154 -13.71 -5.57 5.02
C ARG A 154 -14.23 -5.13 3.66
N MET A 155 -13.67 -5.70 2.60
CA MET A 155 -14.13 -5.50 1.24
C MET A 155 -14.16 -6.85 0.52
N GLY A 156 -15.23 -7.15 -0.21
CA GLY A 156 -15.38 -8.43 -0.91
C GLY A 156 -16.52 -8.41 -1.92
N ARG A 157 -16.50 -9.37 -2.83
CA ARG A 157 -17.62 -9.57 -3.78
C ARG A 157 -18.80 -10.19 -3.06
N THR A 158 -20.00 -9.76 -3.40
CA THR A 158 -21.25 -10.38 -2.90
C THR A 158 -21.55 -11.73 -3.53
N ASP A 159 -21.03 -11.97 -4.75
CA ASP A 159 -21.19 -13.20 -5.53
C ASP A 159 -19.92 -14.08 -5.51
N GLN A 160 -19.13 -13.99 -4.44
CA GLN A 160 -17.91 -14.79 -4.27
C GLN A 160 -18.24 -16.27 -4.34
N LYS A 161 -17.69 -16.95 -5.34
CA LYS A 161 -17.77 -18.40 -5.46
C LYS A 161 -16.41 -19.01 -5.10
N PRO A 162 -16.39 -20.21 -4.52
CA PRO A 162 -15.15 -20.96 -4.40
C PRO A 162 -14.51 -21.13 -5.77
N LEU A 163 -13.18 -21.14 -5.82
CA LEU A 163 -12.47 -21.51 -7.03
C LEU A 163 -12.92 -22.95 -7.38
N SER A 164 -13.48 -23.14 -8.56
CA SER A 164 -13.78 -24.48 -9.07
C SER A 164 -12.47 -25.25 -9.23
N LYS A 165 -12.46 -26.48 -8.71
CA LYS A 165 -11.37 -27.42 -8.97
C LYS A 165 -11.35 -27.80 -10.45
#